data_24a5e1bd68a705e3512150db8c19bc4f
#
_entry.id   24a5e1bd68a705e3512150db8c19bc4f
#
_cell.length_a   1.000
_cell.length_b   1.000
_cell.length_c   1.000
_cell.angle_alpha   90.00
_cell.angle_beta   90.00
_cell.angle_gamma   90.00
#
_symmetry.space_group_name_H-M   'P 1'
#
loop_
_entity.id
_entity.type
_entity.pdbx_description
1 polymer ?
#
loop_
_entity_poly.entity_id
_entity_poly.type
_entity_poly.pdbx_seq_one_letter_code
_entity_poly.pdbx_strand_id
1 'polypeptide(L)'
;MYILDTNVISELRRAGQGKADDNVVSWASSVETTSLYVSVVSILEIETGILQIARRDKDQATVLRRWFEGHVLKAFENRVLPINEAVARQCAQLHVPDPKSERDALIAAT
;
A
#
# COMPACT_ATOMS: atom_id res chain seq x y z
N MET A 1 -14.71 0.67 6.81
CA MET A 1 -13.77 0.32 5.75
C MET A 1 -12.68 1.39 5.66
N TYR A 2 -11.44 0.97 5.69
CA TYR A 2 -10.29 1.87 5.58
C TYR A 2 -9.40 1.40 4.44
N ILE A 3 -8.95 2.34 3.60
CA ILE A 3 -7.99 2.05 2.53
C ILE A 3 -6.64 2.57 2.99
N LEU A 4 -5.66 1.65 3.09
CA LEU A 4 -4.33 2.01 3.57
C LEU A 4 -3.49 2.60 2.44
N ASP A 5 -2.83 3.73 2.73
CA ASP A 5 -1.80 4.29 1.88
C ASP A 5 -0.57 3.36 1.91
N THR A 6 0.19 3.35 0.84
CA THR A 6 1.44 2.58 0.72
C THR A 6 2.41 2.91 1.87
N ASN A 7 2.49 4.17 2.27
CA ASN A 7 3.35 4.58 3.39
C ASN A 7 2.92 3.95 4.71
N VAL A 8 1.62 3.78 4.94
CA VAL A 8 1.10 3.14 6.15
C VAL A 8 1.48 1.65 6.15
N ILE A 9 1.37 0.98 5.01
CA ILE A 9 1.76 -0.44 4.88
C ILE A 9 3.25 -0.60 5.22
N SER A 10 4.10 0.27 4.68
CA SER A 10 5.54 0.27 4.96
C SER A 10 5.83 0.54 6.44
N GLU A 11 5.07 1.44 7.06
CA GLU A 11 5.23 1.76 8.48
C GLU A 11 4.84 0.56 9.37
N LEU A 12 3.79 -0.18 8.99
CA LEU A 12 3.40 -1.39 9.71
C LEU A 12 4.46 -2.49 9.61
N ARG A 13 5.21 -2.56 8.48
CA ARG A 13 6.36 -3.44 8.38
C ARG A 13 7.41 -3.08 9.43
N ARG A 14 7.67 -1.79 9.59
CA ARG A 14 8.63 -1.29 10.58
C ARG A 14 8.17 -1.58 12.01
N ALA A 15 6.87 -1.68 12.25
CA ALA A 15 6.33 -2.06 13.56
C ALA A 15 6.84 -3.43 14.01
N GLY A 16 6.93 -4.38 13.06
CA GLY A 16 7.50 -5.71 13.34
C GLY A 16 8.98 -5.67 13.70
N GLN A 17 9.67 -4.56 13.45
CA GLN A 17 11.06 -4.33 13.76
C GLN A 17 11.24 -3.37 14.97
N GLY A 18 10.14 -2.93 15.58
CA GLY A 18 10.16 -1.98 16.69
C GLY A 18 10.53 -0.56 16.27
N LYS A 19 10.39 -0.22 15.00
CA LYS A 19 10.83 1.07 14.43
C LYS A 19 9.68 1.93 13.89
N ALA A 20 8.44 1.52 14.09
CA ALA A 20 7.29 2.23 13.54
C ALA A 20 6.90 3.43 14.41
N ASP A 21 6.19 4.37 13.79
CA ASP A 21 5.54 5.47 14.48
C ASP A 21 4.48 4.92 15.46
N ASP A 22 4.52 5.35 16.71
CA ASP A 22 3.61 4.86 17.76
C ASP A 22 2.14 5.15 17.44
N ASN A 23 1.84 6.27 16.79
CA ASN A 23 0.48 6.65 16.44
C ASN A 23 -0.10 5.69 15.39
N VAL A 24 0.72 5.28 14.41
CA VAL A 24 0.33 4.32 13.38
C VAL A 24 0.06 2.96 14.01
N VAL A 25 0.95 2.50 14.89
CA VAL A 25 0.80 1.21 15.57
C VAL A 25 -0.46 1.20 16.44
N SER A 26 -0.69 2.25 17.21
CA SER A 26 -1.87 2.38 18.06
C SER A 26 -3.16 2.35 17.24
N TRP A 27 -3.20 3.11 16.15
CA TRP A 27 -4.37 3.12 15.28
C TRP A 27 -4.62 1.74 14.67
N ALA A 28 -3.60 1.10 14.11
CA ALA A 28 -3.73 -0.22 13.48
C ALA A 28 -4.23 -1.27 14.48
N SER A 29 -3.80 -1.18 15.74
CA SER A 29 -4.25 -2.08 16.80
C SER A 29 -5.70 -1.84 17.22
N SER A 30 -6.23 -0.63 16.96
CA SER A 30 -7.59 -0.25 17.37
C SER A 30 -8.67 -0.63 16.36
N VAL A 31 -8.30 -1.02 15.13
CA VAL A 31 -9.25 -1.36 14.07
C VAL A 31 -9.19 -2.86 13.76
N GLU A 32 -10.33 -3.41 13.32
CA GLU A 32 -10.38 -4.80 12.89
C GLU A 32 -9.65 -4.98 11.54
N THR A 33 -8.84 -6.02 11.43
CA THR A 33 -8.09 -6.33 10.21
C THR A 33 -9.01 -6.44 8.99
N THR A 34 -10.21 -7.01 9.17
CA THR A 34 -11.18 -7.16 8.09
C THR A 34 -11.73 -5.84 7.57
N SER A 35 -11.50 -4.74 8.28
CA SER A 35 -11.89 -3.39 7.84
C SER A 35 -10.83 -2.72 6.98
N LEU A 36 -9.64 -3.32 6.84
CA LEU A 36 -8.51 -2.75 6.14
C LEU A 36 -8.43 -3.25 4.71
N TYR A 37 -8.36 -2.33 3.76
CA TYR A 37 -8.25 -2.60 2.33
C TYR A 37 -7.04 -1.89 1.75
N VAL A 38 -6.54 -2.38 0.63
CA VAL A 38 -5.46 -1.72 -0.12
C VAL A 38 -5.86 -1.59 -1.58
N SER A 39 -5.39 -0.54 -2.23
CA SER A 39 -5.53 -0.38 -3.67
C SER A 39 -4.52 -1.26 -4.39
N VAL A 40 -4.89 -1.77 -5.57
CA VAL A 40 -3.96 -2.47 -6.45
C VAL A 40 -2.78 -1.56 -6.84
N VAL A 41 -2.95 -0.25 -6.79
CA VAL A 41 -1.86 0.72 -7.03
C VAL A 41 -0.79 0.63 -5.94
N SER A 42 -1.18 0.42 -4.69
CA SER A 42 -0.22 0.19 -3.61
C SER A 42 0.58 -1.09 -3.83
N ILE A 43 -0.08 -2.13 -4.33
CA ILE A 43 0.61 -3.37 -4.74
C ILE A 43 1.65 -3.07 -5.82
N LEU A 44 1.27 -2.29 -6.83
CA LEU A 44 2.19 -1.86 -7.89
C LEU A 44 3.40 -1.11 -7.32
N GLU A 45 3.17 -0.17 -6.42
CA GLU A 45 4.25 0.62 -5.83
C GLU A 45 5.23 -0.24 -5.02
N ILE A 46 4.72 -1.16 -4.22
CA ILE A 46 5.55 -2.04 -3.40
C ILE A 46 6.36 -2.97 -4.31
N GLU A 47 5.73 -3.59 -5.31
CA GLU A 47 6.40 -4.47 -6.27
C GLU A 47 7.50 -3.74 -7.02
N THR A 48 7.19 -2.54 -7.52
CA THR A 48 8.18 -1.70 -8.21
C THR A 48 9.36 -1.38 -7.31
N GLY A 49 9.09 -1.01 -6.06
CA GLY A 49 10.13 -0.70 -5.09
C GLY A 49 11.06 -1.88 -4.82
N ILE A 50 10.50 -3.09 -4.68
CA ILE A 50 11.28 -4.31 -4.47
C ILE A 50 12.18 -4.58 -5.69
N LEU A 51 11.63 -4.47 -6.89
CA LEU A 51 12.37 -4.69 -8.13
C LEU A 51 13.52 -3.68 -8.30
N GLN A 52 13.30 -2.43 -7.91
CA GLN A 52 14.34 -1.41 -7.95
C GLN A 52 15.46 -1.71 -6.96
N ILE A 53 15.12 -2.15 -5.75
CA ILE A 53 16.11 -2.53 -4.73
C ILE A 53 16.89 -3.74 -5.19
N ALA A 54 16.27 -4.71 -5.85
CA ALA A 54 16.94 -5.92 -6.35
C ALA A 54 18.06 -5.61 -7.33
N ARG A 55 18.04 -4.45 -8.00
CA ARG A 55 19.10 -4.04 -8.92
C ARG A 55 20.40 -3.67 -8.22
N ARG A 56 20.35 -3.31 -6.95
CA ARG A 56 21.53 -2.86 -6.17
C ARG A 56 21.82 -3.70 -4.94
N ASP A 57 20.81 -4.39 -4.40
CA ASP A 57 20.92 -5.19 -3.18
C ASP A 57 19.93 -6.34 -3.22
N LYS A 58 20.39 -7.49 -3.72
CA LYS A 58 19.55 -8.67 -3.87
C LYS A 58 19.13 -9.27 -2.54
N ASP A 59 19.95 -9.18 -1.51
CA ASP A 59 19.64 -9.72 -0.19
C ASP A 59 18.52 -8.93 0.47
N GLN A 60 18.58 -7.61 0.39
CA GLN A 60 17.52 -6.74 0.91
C GLN A 60 16.21 -6.98 0.14
N ALA A 61 16.29 -7.11 -1.18
CA ALA A 61 15.12 -7.40 -2.00
C ALA A 61 14.47 -8.73 -1.64
N THR A 62 15.28 -9.74 -1.32
CA THR A 62 14.76 -11.05 -0.89
C THR A 62 13.98 -10.93 0.43
N VAL A 63 14.49 -10.18 1.38
CA VAL A 63 13.81 -9.94 2.67
C VAL A 63 12.47 -9.23 2.43
N LEU A 64 12.47 -8.19 1.60
CA LEU A 64 11.25 -7.45 1.27
C LEU A 64 10.24 -8.31 0.51
N ARG A 65 10.72 -9.17 -0.39
CA ARG A 65 9.87 -10.10 -1.14
C ARG A 65 9.16 -11.08 -0.21
N ARG A 66 9.87 -11.64 0.76
CA ARG A 66 9.28 -12.54 1.75
C ARG A 66 8.22 -11.86 2.58
N TRP A 67 8.47 -10.63 3.01
CA TRP A 67 7.49 -9.85 3.74
C TRP A 67 6.25 -9.59 2.88
N PHE A 68 6.46 -9.15 1.64
CA PHE A 68 5.36 -8.81 0.75
C PHE A 68 4.49 -10.01 0.41
N GLU A 69 5.09 -11.09 -0.05
CA GLU A 69 4.35 -12.30 -0.46
C GLU A 69 3.84 -13.12 0.73
N GLY A 70 4.62 -13.16 1.80
CA GLY A 70 4.30 -13.97 2.97
C GLY A 70 3.34 -13.32 3.96
N HIS A 71 3.30 -11.99 4.00
CA HIS A 71 2.48 -11.27 4.98
C HIS A 71 1.49 -10.31 4.33
N VAL A 72 1.93 -9.40 3.46
CA VAL A 72 1.05 -8.37 2.90
C VAL A 72 -0.02 -8.97 2.01
N LEU A 73 0.35 -9.73 1.00
CA LEU A 73 -0.61 -10.31 0.06
C LEU A 73 -1.57 -11.26 0.74
N LYS A 74 -1.10 -12.01 1.73
CA LYS A 74 -1.97 -12.92 2.51
C LYS A 74 -2.91 -12.16 3.43
N ALA A 75 -2.41 -11.11 4.09
CA ALA A 75 -3.22 -10.32 5.02
C ALA A 75 -4.37 -9.62 4.31
N PHE A 76 -4.16 -9.20 3.07
CA PHE A 76 -5.17 -8.49 2.28
C PHE A 76 -5.84 -9.35 1.21
N GLU A 77 -5.74 -10.66 1.31
CA GLU A 77 -6.42 -11.57 0.39
C GLU A 77 -7.91 -11.23 0.36
N ASN A 78 -8.46 -11.05 -0.85
CA ASN A 78 -9.84 -10.63 -1.09
C ASN A 78 -10.16 -9.18 -0.65
N ARG A 79 -9.16 -8.41 -0.24
CA ARG A 79 -9.35 -7.01 0.13
C ARG A 79 -8.43 -6.06 -0.63
N VAL A 80 -7.99 -6.49 -1.81
CA VAL A 80 -7.26 -5.62 -2.76
C VAL A 80 -8.29 -5.04 -3.72
N LEU A 81 -8.41 -3.71 -3.73
CA LEU A 81 -9.37 -3.00 -4.56
C LEU A 81 -8.79 -2.74 -5.96
N PRO A 82 -9.46 -3.18 -7.02
CA PRO A 82 -8.96 -3.01 -8.37
C PRO A 82 -9.19 -1.60 -8.90
N ILE A 83 -8.48 -1.25 -9.99
CA ILE A 83 -8.78 -0.08 -10.79
C ILE A 83 -9.74 -0.50 -11.89
N ASN A 84 -10.95 0.03 -11.84
CA ASN A 84 -11.97 -0.20 -12.86
C ASN A 84 -12.34 1.15 -13.51
N GLU A 85 -13.34 1.14 -14.39
CA GLU A 85 -13.80 2.34 -15.07
C GLU A 85 -14.22 3.43 -14.07
N ALA A 86 -14.98 3.08 -13.05
CA ALA A 86 -15.45 4.03 -12.05
C ALA A 86 -14.28 4.70 -11.31
N VAL A 87 -13.26 3.92 -10.95
CA VAL A 87 -12.05 4.44 -10.29
C VAL A 87 -11.30 5.39 -11.23
N ALA A 88 -11.14 5.02 -12.50
CA ALA A 88 -10.46 5.86 -13.46
C ALA A 88 -11.17 7.20 -13.65
N ARG A 89 -12.49 7.20 -13.72
CA ARG A 89 -13.29 8.42 -13.88
C ARG A 89 -13.20 9.31 -12.64
N GLN A 90 -13.22 8.71 -11.46
CA GLN A 90 -13.05 9.45 -10.20
C GLN A 90 -11.64 10.03 -10.10
N CYS A 91 -10.63 9.29 -10.54
CA CYS A 91 -9.26 9.77 -10.59
C CYS A 91 -9.13 11.02 -11.47
N ALA A 92 -9.79 11.02 -12.63
CA ALA A 92 -9.78 12.16 -13.54
C ALA A 92 -10.30 13.43 -12.83
N GLN A 93 -11.33 13.31 -12.00
CA GLN A 93 -11.87 14.44 -11.26
C GLN A 93 -10.87 15.00 -10.25
N LEU A 94 -10.02 14.17 -9.67
CA LEU A 94 -9.01 14.61 -8.71
C LEU A 94 -7.88 15.42 -9.36
N HIS A 95 -7.70 15.34 -10.68
CA HIS A 95 -6.72 16.13 -11.41
C HIS A 95 -7.21 17.52 -11.80
N VAL A 96 -8.47 17.84 -11.56
CA VAL A 96 -9.09 19.14 -11.92
C VAL A 96 -9.50 19.84 -10.64
N PRO A 97 -9.16 21.13 -10.46
CA PRO A 97 -8.45 22.02 -11.41
C PRO A 97 -6.94 21.82 -11.45
N ASP A 98 -6.33 21.20 -10.43
CA ASP A 98 -4.89 21.08 -10.31
C ASP A 98 -4.46 19.62 -10.46
N PRO A 99 -3.56 19.31 -11.44
CA PRO A 99 -3.07 17.95 -11.60
C PRO A 99 -2.42 17.42 -10.32
N LYS A 100 -2.70 16.16 -10.00
CA LYS A 100 -2.11 15.43 -8.88
C LYS A 100 -1.15 14.37 -9.39
N SER A 101 -0.32 13.81 -8.50
CA SER A 101 0.39 12.59 -8.82
C SER A 101 -0.61 11.52 -9.25
N GLU A 102 -0.35 10.88 -10.38
CA GLU A 102 -1.27 9.88 -10.94
C GLU A 102 -1.52 8.73 -9.97
N ARG A 103 -0.46 8.22 -9.33
CA ARG A 103 -0.59 7.12 -8.37
C ARG A 103 -1.37 7.53 -7.13
N ASP A 104 -1.08 8.70 -6.58
CA ASP A 104 -1.81 9.19 -5.41
C ASP A 104 -3.28 9.41 -5.72
N ALA A 105 -3.59 9.95 -6.89
CA ALA A 105 -4.97 10.15 -7.33
C ALA A 105 -5.70 8.81 -7.53
N LEU A 106 -5.02 7.80 -8.09
CA LEU A 106 -5.59 6.47 -8.27
C LEU A 106 -5.87 5.79 -6.92
N ILE A 107 -4.96 5.90 -5.96
CA ILE A 107 -5.17 5.36 -4.62
C ILE A 107 -6.37 6.03 -3.95
N ALA A 108 -6.45 7.36 -4.03
CA ALA A 108 -7.56 8.12 -3.45
C ALA A 108 -8.90 7.77 -4.12
N ALA A 109 -8.90 7.54 -5.44
CA ALA A 109 -10.10 7.19 -6.20
C ALA A 109 -10.57 5.76 -5.95
N THR A 110 -9.65 4.89 -5.54
CA THR A 110 -10.00 3.49 -5.24
C THR A 110 -10.84 3.40 -3.99
#